data_6d7421da67c8219650e22ca47238d9be
#
_entry.id   6d7421da67c8219650e22ca47238d9be
#
_cell.length_a   1.000
_cell.length_b   1.000
_cell.length_c   1.000
_cell.angle_alpha   90.00
_cell.angle_beta   90.00
_cell.angle_gamma   90.00
#
_symmetry.space_group_name_H-M   'P 1'
#
loop_
_entity.id
_entity.type
_entity.pdbx_description
1 polymer ?
#
loop_
_entity_poly.entity_id
_entity_poly.type
_entity_poly.pdbx_seq_one_letter_code
_entity_poly.pdbx_strand_id
1 'polypeptide(L)'
;MVISMPLIYIRPHRMQPLLYVSAPIVIVFMVVLLIWSMATMGSQGFGETITVSDGHTSGWTIAFGIGSTIGAIAAGLLNQNDYARFARKPSDAIQGQAIVFSPYAIFCCVSGILVTAATERRYGQTYWNLPDLFGAMIESGGPRSRCAAFFGGFALIISQIGITVPGNAFSGGKPHFLV
;
A
#
# COMPACT_ATOMS: atom_id res chain seq x y z
N MET A 1 -12.30 -11.47 9.73
CA MET A 1 -11.75 -12.70 10.38
C MET A 1 -12.31 -13.98 9.78
N VAL A 2 -13.62 -14.18 9.60
CA VAL A 2 -14.20 -15.43 9.08
C VAL A 2 -13.73 -15.76 7.66
N ILE A 3 -13.59 -14.76 6.77
CA ILE A 3 -13.16 -14.95 5.36
C ILE A 3 -11.66 -15.23 5.25
N SER A 4 -10.84 -14.75 6.19
CA SER A 4 -9.39 -14.97 6.16
C SER A 4 -8.96 -16.36 6.67
N MET A 5 -9.78 -16.99 7.51
CA MET A 5 -9.47 -18.33 8.03
C MET A 5 -9.25 -19.40 6.95
N PRO A 6 -10.13 -19.58 5.95
CA PRO A 6 -9.90 -20.58 4.92
C PRO A 6 -8.69 -20.29 4.05
N LEU A 7 -8.28 -19.03 3.90
CA LEU A 7 -7.12 -18.66 3.10
C LEU A 7 -5.79 -19.09 3.74
N ILE A 8 -5.73 -19.17 5.07
CA ILE A 8 -4.56 -19.62 5.81
C ILE A 8 -4.28 -21.12 5.56
N TYR A 9 -5.31 -21.91 5.26
CA TYR A 9 -5.19 -23.34 4.96
C TYR A 9 -4.84 -23.65 3.49
N ILE A 10 -4.80 -22.64 2.62
CA ILE A 10 -4.46 -22.84 1.21
C ILE A 10 -2.95 -23.09 1.09
N ARG A 11 -2.58 -24.16 0.39
CA ARG A 11 -1.18 -24.49 0.13
C ARG A 11 -0.47 -23.38 -0.66
N PRO A 12 0.82 -23.08 -0.39
CA PRO A 12 1.57 -22.00 -1.01
C PRO A 12 1.49 -21.95 -2.54
N HIS A 13 1.57 -23.08 -3.21
CA HIS A 13 1.52 -23.16 -4.68
C HIS A 13 0.14 -22.80 -5.28
N ARG A 14 -0.94 -22.91 -4.50
CA ARG A 14 -2.29 -22.52 -4.92
C ARG A 14 -2.60 -21.05 -4.68
N MET A 15 -1.70 -20.31 -4.03
CA MET A 15 -1.88 -18.89 -3.78
C MET A 15 -1.34 -18.00 -4.90
N GLN A 16 -0.51 -18.54 -5.79
CA GLN A 16 0.00 -17.81 -6.94
C GLN A 16 -1.11 -17.14 -7.77
N PRO A 17 -2.19 -17.83 -8.20
CA PRO A 17 -3.24 -17.18 -8.98
C PRO A 17 -3.93 -16.04 -8.22
N LEU A 18 -4.08 -16.15 -6.89
CA LEU A 18 -4.63 -15.06 -6.08
C LEU A 18 -3.75 -13.82 -6.13
N LEU A 19 -2.44 -13.99 -6.03
CA LEU A 19 -1.47 -12.89 -6.13
C LEU A 19 -1.44 -12.28 -7.54
N TYR A 20 -1.51 -13.11 -8.60
CA TYR A 20 -1.57 -12.64 -9.99
C TYR A 20 -2.81 -11.79 -10.28
N VAL A 21 -3.93 -12.05 -9.62
CA VAL A 21 -5.15 -11.24 -9.76
C VAL A 21 -5.11 -10.01 -8.86
N SER A 22 -4.67 -10.16 -7.61
CA SER A 22 -4.69 -9.07 -6.63
C SER A 22 -3.66 -7.97 -6.95
N ALA A 23 -2.46 -8.33 -7.39
CA ALA A 23 -1.40 -7.36 -7.65
C ALA A 23 -1.75 -6.34 -8.75
N PRO A 24 -2.26 -6.73 -9.93
CA PRO A 24 -2.71 -5.76 -10.93
C PRO A 24 -3.84 -4.86 -10.44
N ILE A 25 -4.79 -5.38 -9.67
CA ILE A 25 -5.89 -4.59 -9.11
C ILE A 25 -5.34 -3.49 -8.20
N VAL A 26 -4.38 -3.82 -7.33
CA VAL A 26 -3.75 -2.83 -6.44
C VAL A 26 -2.97 -1.79 -7.22
N ILE A 27 -2.20 -2.20 -8.23
CA ILE A 27 -1.44 -1.27 -9.08
C ILE A 27 -2.39 -0.30 -9.80
N VAL A 28 -3.45 -0.80 -10.42
CA VAL A 28 -4.46 0.03 -11.10
C VAL A 28 -5.11 0.98 -10.10
N PHE A 29 -5.47 0.49 -8.93
CA PHE A 29 -6.04 1.32 -7.86
C PHE A 29 -5.10 2.46 -7.44
N MET A 30 -3.81 2.17 -7.23
CA MET A 30 -2.79 3.19 -6.90
C MET A 30 -2.63 4.23 -8.01
N VAL A 31 -2.62 3.80 -9.27
CA VAL A 31 -2.56 4.71 -10.43
C VAL A 31 -3.80 5.60 -10.51
N VAL A 32 -4.99 5.04 -10.27
CA VAL A 32 -6.24 5.81 -10.24
C VAL A 32 -6.23 6.85 -9.13
N LEU A 33 -5.75 6.50 -7.92
CA LEU A 33 -5.58 7.46 -6.83
C LEU A 33 -4.60 8.57 -7.18
N LEU A 34 -3.49 8.23 -7.85
CA LEU A 34 -2.50 9.20 -8.31
C LEU A 34 -3.11 10.16 -9.33
N ILE A 35 -3.82 9.65 -10.33
CA ILE A 35 -4.52 10.47 -11.33
C ILE A 35 -5.56 11.38 -10.66
N TRP A 36 -6.31 10.84 -9.70
CA TRP A 36 -7.28 11.62 -8.94
C TRP A 36 -6.61 12.75 -8.16
N SER A 37 -5.47 12.49 -7.50
CA SER A 37 -4.74 13.52 -6.75
C SER A 37 -4.21 14.61 -7.69
N MET A 38 -3.65 14.25 -8.83
CA MET A 38 -3.18 15.20 -9.86
C MET A 38 -4.33 16.05 -10.41
N ALA A 39 -5.47 15.42 -10.71
CA ALA A 39 -6.66 16.13 -11.18
C ALA A 39 -7.25 17.08 -10.11
N THR A 40 -7.16 16.73 -8.83
CA THR A 40 -7.65 17.57 -7.71
C THR A 40 -6.77 18.80 -7.53
N MET A 41 -5.45 18.67 -7.66
CA MET A 41 -4.52 19.78 -7.53
C MET A 41 -4.53 20.74 -8.73
N GLY A 42 -4.79 20.23 -9.92
CA GLY A 42 -4.90 21.06 -11.15
C GLY A 42 -3.59 21.81 -11.47
N SER A 43 -3.72 23.04 -11.97
CA SER A 43 -2.59 23.86 -12.45
C SER A 43 -1.77 24.53 -11.36
N GLN A 44 -2.26 24.57 -10.13
CA GLN A 44 -1.56 25.26 -9.01
C GLN A 44 -0.40 24.45 -8.42
N GLY A 45 -0.32 23.16 -8.74
CA GLY A 45 0.75 22.28 -8.29
C GLY A 45 0.70 21.95 -6.77
N PHE A 46 1.64 21.14 -6.34
CA PHE A 46 1.72 20.63 -4.96
C PHE A 46 2.64 21.44 -4.04
N GLY A 47 3.34 22.46 -4.59
CA GLY A 47 4.43 23.17 -3.91
C GLY A 47 4.04 23.77 -2.57
N GLU A 48 2.93 24.49 -2.50
CA GLU A 48 2.49 25.16 -1.27
C GLU A 48 2.02 24.19 -0.18
N THR A 49 1.42 23.06 -0.59
CA THR A 49 0.85 22.09 0.35
C THR A 49 1.90 21.13 0.90
N ILE A 50 2.92 20.79 0.10
CA ILE A 50 3.99 19.87 0.52
C ILE A 50 5.12 20.61 1.25
N THR A 51 5.32 21.91 0.95
CA THR A 51 6.37 22.70 1.61
C THR A 51 5.95 23.03 3.03
N VAL A 52 6.68 22.52 4.00
CA VAL A 52 6.48 22.86 5.42
C VAL A 52 6.81 24.34 5.60
N SER A 53 5.82 25.16 5.97
CA SER A 53 5.95 26.60 6.08
C SER A 53 6.84 27.08 7.24
N ASP A 54 7.18 26.20 8.18
CA ASP A 54 7.85 26.57 9.43
C ASP A 54 9.39 26.68 9.37
N GLY A 55 10.01 26.55 8.19
CA GLY A 55 11.45 26.79 7.99
C GLY A 55 12.43 25.97 8.85
N HIS A 56 11.93 25.24 9.81
CA HIS A 56 12.69 24.37 10.71
C HIS A 56 12.46 22.90 10.42
N THR A 57 12.98 22.42 9.29
CA THR A 57 13.15 20.97 9.15
C THR A 57 14.26 20.56 10.10
N SER A 58 13.91 20.30 11.34
CA SER A 58 14.86 19.77 12.32
C SER A 58 15.42 18.44 11.77
N GLY A 59 16.74 18.28 11.80
CA GLY A 59 17.36 16.98 11.48
C GLY A 59 16.73 15.81 12.24
N TRP A 60 16.12 16.09 13.39
CA TRP A 60 15.36 15.17 14.21
C TRP A 60 14.06 14.70 13.54
N THR A 61 13.34 15.58 12.85
CA THR A 61 12.14 15.22 12.07
C THR A 61 12.47 14.28 10.91
N ILE A 62 13.59 14.53 10.22
CA ILE A 62 14.07 13.66 9.15
C ILE A 62 14.47 12.29 9.71
N ALA A 63 15.23 12.26 10.80
CA ALA A 63 15.62 11.00 11.46
C ALA A 63 14.41 10.19 11.92
N PHE A 64 13.39 10.85 12.49
CA PHE A 64 12.14 10.22 12.89
C PHE A 64 11.37 9.66 11.68
N GLY A 65 11.29 10.40 10.57
CA GLY A 65 10.65 9.95 9.33
C GLY A 65 11.34 8.72 8.75
N ILE A 66 12.67 8.69 8.72
CA ILE A 66 13.45 7.52 8.28
C ILE A 66 13.18 6.33 9.20
N GLY A 67 13.25 6.52 10.52
CA GLY A 67 13.00 5.47 11.51
C GLY A 67 11.58 4.90 11.40
N SER A 68 10.58 5.74 11.22
CA SER A 68 9.18 5.35 11.03
C SER A 68 8.98 4.53 9.75
N THR A 69 9.63 4.95 8.65
CA THR A 69 9.56 4.23 7.36
C THR A 69 10.22 2.84 7.48
N ILE A 70 11.40 2.75 8.10
CA ILE A 70 12.08 1.48 8.35
C ILE A 70 11.22 0.59 9.24
N GLY A 71 10.63 1.15 10.30
CA GLY A 71 9.76 0.42 11.24
C GLY A 71 8.52 -0.17 10.55
N ALA A 72 7.90 0.59 9.65
CA ALA A 72 6.74 0.13 8.88
C ALA A 72 7.04 -1.08 7.98
N ILE A 73 8.28 -1.19 7.50
CA ILE A 73 8.71 -2.26 6.57
C ILE A 73 9.44 -3.40 7.32
N ALA A 74 9.82 -3.19 8.58
CA ALA A 74 10.69 -4.10 9.33
C ALA A 74 10.15 -5.54 9.36
N ALA A 75 8.85 -5.73 9.58
CA ALA A 75 8.24 -7.06 9.59
C ALA A 75 8.40 -7.77 8.23
N GLY A 76 8.23 -7.05 7.12
CA GLY A 76 8.44 -7.58 5.78
C GLY A 76 9.89 -7.95 5.50
N LEU A 77 10.84 -7.15 5.98
CA LEU A 77 12.27 -7.41 5.84
C LEU A 77 12.71 -8.65 6.63
N LEU A 78 12.23 -8.80 7.87
CA LEU A 78 12.54 -9.97 8.70
C LEU A 78 11.99 -11.27 8.11
N ASN A 79 10.84 -11.20 7.47
CA ASN A 79 10.18 -12.35 6.85
C ASN A 79 10.65 -12.64 5.42
N GLN A 80 11.59 -11.86 4.90
CA GLN A 80 12.09 -11.99 3.54
C GLN A 80 12.67 -13.38 3.23
N ASN A 81 13.35 -13.99 4.20
CA ASN A 81 13.90 -15.34 4.07
C ASN A 81 12.80 -16.40 3.88
N ASP A 82 11.62 -16.20 4.44
CA ASP A 82 10.50 -17.12 4.30
C ASP A 82 9.95 -17.14 2.88
N TYR A 83 10.06 -16.04 2.16
CA TYR A 83 9.67 -15.95 0.75
C TYR A 83 10.80 -16.41 -0.17
N ALA A 84 12.06 -16.06 0.15
CA ALA A 84 13.22 -16.40 -0.66
C ALA A 84 13.43 -17.92 -0.79
N ARG A 85 13.03 -18.72 0.20
CA ARG A 85 13.11 -20.19 0.14
C ARG A 85 12.25 -20.82 -0.96
N PHE A 86 11.25 -20.12 -1.50
CA PHE A 86 10.42 -20.59 -2.61
C PHE A 86 10.99 -20.25 -3.99
N ALA A 87 12.07 -19.45 -4.05
CA ALA A 87 12.72 -19.11 -5.30
C ALA A 87 13.43 -20.34 -5.90
N ARG A 88 13.34 -20.49 -7.21
CA ARG A 88 14.01 -21.60 -7.91
C ARG A 88 15.53 -21.45 -7.91
N LYS A 89 16.01 -20.21 -7.98
CA LYS A 89 17.44 -19.87 -7.93
C LYS A 89 17.63 -18.69 -6.97
N PRO A 90 18.74 -18.62 -6.23
CA PRO A 90 19.03 -17.48 -5.34
C PRO A 90 19.07 -16.14 -6.08
N SER A 91 19.53 -16.12 -7.33
CA SER A 91 19.56 -14.91 -8.17
C SER A 91 18.17 -14.35 -8.43
N ASP A 92 17.15 -15.21 -8.59
CA ASP A 92 15.78 -14.77 -8.87
C ASP A 92 15.18 -14.02 -7.67
N ALA A 93 15.50 -14.49 -6.46
CA ALA A 93 15.08 -13.82 -5.22
C ALA A 93 15.75 -12.43 -5.09
N ILE A 94 17.07 -12.34 -5.31
CA ILE A 94 17.80 -11.09 -5.16
C ILE A 94 17.37 -10.07 -6.22
N GLN A 95 17.27 -10.47 -7.48
CA GLN A 95 16.88 -9.58 -8.57
C GLN A 95 15.42 -9.12 -8.41
N GLY A 96 14.50 -10.02 -8.08
CA GLY A 96 13.10 -9.68 -7.85
C GLY A 96 12.95 -8.64 -6.73
N GLN A 97 13.70 -8.79 -5.65
CA GLN A 97 13.66 -7.87 -4.53
C GLN A 97 14.29 -6.51 -4.86
N ALA A 98 15.49 -6.50 -5.42
CA ALA A 98 16.20 -5.27 -5.72
C ALA A 98 15.50 -4.43 -6.79
N ILE A 99 15.01 -5.07 -7.86
CA ILE A 99 14.42 -4.39 -9.02
C ILE A 99 12.96 -4.01 -8.77
N VAL A 100 12.20 -4.82 -8.02
CA VAL A 100 10.76 -4.58 -7.85
C VAL A 100 10.46 -3.83 -6.57
N PHE A 101 11.07 -4.21 -5.45
CA PHE A 101 10.72 -3.66 -4.14
C PHE A 101 11.04 -2.17 -4.03
N SER A 102 12.24 -1.74 -4.39
CA SER A 102 12.67 -0.34 -4.21
C SER A 102 11.87 0.64 -5.08
N PRO A 103 11.69 0.43 -6.39
CA PRO A 103 10.86 1.32 -7.19
C PRO A 103 9.39 1.33 -6.75
N TYR A 104 8.86 0.18 -6.36
CA TYR A 104 7.48 0.08 -5.89
C TYR A 104 7.28 0.83 -4.56
N ALA A 105 8.20 0.73 -3.62
CA ALA A 105 8.16 1.47 -2.36
C ALA A 105 8.20 2.98 -2.59
N ILE A 106 9.08 3.46 -3.48
CA ILE A 106 9.15 4.87 -3.87
C ILE A 106 7.82 5.32 -4.50
N PHE A 107 7.27 4.53 -5.41
CA PHE A 107 5.99 4.83 -6.04
C PHE A 107 4.84 4.93 -5.03
N CYS A 108 4.78 4.02 -4.06
CA CYS A 108 3.78 4.06 -2.99
C CYS A 108 3.95 5.29 -2.09
N CYS A 109 5.18 5.63 -1.69
CA CYS A 109 5.46 6.80 -0.87
C CYS A 109 5.07 8.09 -1.59
N VAL A 110 5.50 8.27 -2.83
CA VAL A 110 5.16 9.44 -3.64
C VAL A 110 3.64 9.56 -3.82
N SER A 111 2.98 8.46 -4.16
CA SER A 111 1.52 8.44 -4.31
C SER A 111 0.81 8.81 -3.00
N GLY A 112 1.28 8.32 -1.86
CA GLY A 112 0.74 8.64 -0.54
C GLY A 112 0.85 10.12 -0.22
N ILE A 113 2.02 10.73 -0.44
CA ILE A 113 2.26 12.16 -0.22
C ILE A 113 1.32 13.01 -1.10
N LEU A 114 1.25 12.70 -2.39
CA LEU A 114 0.42 13.44 -3.33
C LEU A 114 -1.08 13.31 -3.03
N VAL A 115 -1.54 12.13 -2.64
CA VAL A 115 -2.94 11.90 -2.24
C VAL A 115 -3.25 12.68 -0.96
N THR A 116 -2.38 12.64 0.05
CA THR A 116 -2.60 13.39 1.30
C THR A 116 -2.66 14.89 1.06
N ALA A 117 -1.75 15.45 0.25
CA ALA A 117 -1.77 16.85 -0.14
C ALA A 117 -3.06 17.24 -0.89
N ALA A 118 -3.53 16.37 -1.79
CA ALA A 118 -4.78 16.61 -2.52
C ALA A 118 -6.01 16.57 -1.60
N THR A 119 -6.00 15.76 -0.52
CA THR A 119 -7.09 15.71 0.45
C THR A 119 -7.19 16.99 1.27
N GLU A 120 -6.06 17.53 1.70
CA GLU A 120 -6.02 18.81 2.42
C GLU A 120 -6.66 19.93 1.60
N ARG A 121 -6.31 20.02 0.33
CA ARG A 121 -6.88 21.01 -0.56
C ARG A 121 -8.39 20.85 -0.77
N ARG A 122 -8.87 19.63 -0.93
CA ARG A 122 -10.25 19.34 -1.27
C ARG A 122 -11.20 19.38 -0.08
N TYR A 123 -10.72 18.89 1.08
CA TYR A 123 -11.53 18.72 2.28
C TYR A 123 -11.11 19.61 3.45
N GLY A 124 -10.02 20.39 3.31
CA GLY A 124 -9.47 21.23 4.38
C GLY A 124 -8.82 20.43 5.51
N GLN A 125 -8.65 19.13 5.33
CA GLN A 125 -8.03 18.22 6.29
C GLN A 125 -7.15 17.20 5.58
N THR A 126 -6.05 16.81 6.23
CA THR A 126 -5.13 15.79 5.73
C THR A 126 -5.62 14.40 6.08
N TYR A 127 -6.09 13.65 5.10
CA TYR A 127 -6.44 12.24 5.26
C TYR A 127 -5.27 11.37 4.76
N TRP A 128 -4.45 10.89 5.67
CA TRP A 128 -3.38 9.94 5.37
C TRP A 128 -3.87 8.48 5.34
N ASN A 129 -5.02 8.21 5.94
CA ASN A 129 -5.64 6.89 6.00
C ASN A 129 -6.71 6.76 4.91
N LEU A 130 -6.59 5.79 4.03
CA LEU A 130 -7.51 5.61 2.89
C LEU A 130 -8.96 5.35 3.30
N PRO A 131 -9.28 4.55 4.33
CA PRO A 131 -10.66 4.40 4.81
C PRO A 131 -11.32 5.73 5.20
N ASP A 132 -10.59 6.62 5.87
CA ASP A 132 -11.09 7.93 6.29
C ASP A 132 -11.31 8.85 5.08
N LEU A 133 -10.42 8.79 4.10
CA LEU A 133 -10.60 9.47 2.81
C LEU A 133 -11.87 8.99 2.11
N PHE A 134 -12.12 7.69 2.07
CA PHE A 134 -13.35 7.17 1.45
C PHE A 134 -14.60 7.56 2.23
N GLY A 135 -14.53 7.63 3.57
CA GLY A 135 -15.58 8.21 4.41
C GLY A 135 -15.91 9.64 3.99
N ALA A 136 -14.90 10.50 3.91
CA ALA A 136 -15.06 11.89 3.47
C ALA A 136 -15.60 12.00 2.03
N MET A 137 -15.19 11.11 1.13
CA MET A 137 -15.72 11.05 -0.25
C MET A 137 -17.19 10.64 -0.29
N ILE A 138 -17.65 9.80 0.61
CA ILE A 138 -19.06 9.37 0.72
C ILE A 138 -19.92 10.49 1.28
N GLU A 139 -19.43 11.20 2.30
CA GLU A 139 -20.17 12.27 2.99
C GLU A 139 -20.29 13.53 2.14
N SER A 140 -19.17 13.97 1.54
CA SER A 140 -19.09 15.25 0.81
C SER A 140 -19.45 15.15 -0.67
N GLY A 141 -19.57 13.93 -1.22
CA GLY A 141 -19.65 13.72 -2.65
C GLY A 141 -21.00 13.29 -3.17
N GLY A 142 -21.25 13.58 -4.46
CA GLY A 142 -22.39 13.07 -5.20
C GLY A 142 -22.28 11.57 -5.54
N PRO A 143 -23.20 11.04 -6.36
CA PRO A 143 -23.22 9.61 -6.72
C PRO A 143 -21.89 9.08 -7.29
N ARG A 144 -21.17 9.91 -8.04
CA ARG A 144 -19.87 9.55 -8.64
C ARG A 144 -18.78 9.33 -7.58
N SER A 145 -18.72 10.19 -6.55
CA SER A 145 -17.76 10.05 -5.45
C SER A 145 -18.05 8.81 -4.61
N ARG A 146 -19.32 8.50 -4.37
CA ARG A 146 -19.74 7.29 -3.66
C ARG A 146 -19.36 6.02 -4.42
N CYS A 147 -19.55 5.99 -5.74
CA CYS A 147 -19.09 4.88 -6.57
C CYS A 147 -17.56 4.72 -6.50
N ALA A 148 -16.81 5.82 -6.61
CA ALA A 148 -15.35 5.78 -6.52
C ALA A 148 -14.86 5.25 -5.16
N ALA A 149 -15.47 5.69 -4.05
CA ALA A 149 -15.18 5.20 -2.71
C ALA A 149 -15.51 3.72 -2.55
N PHE A 150 -16.62 3.24 -3.13
CA PHE A 150 -16.99 1.84 -3.12
C PHE A 150 -15.95 0.96 -3.82
N PHE A 151 -15.59 1.30 -5.06
CA PHE A 151 -14.57 0.54 -5.81
C PHE A 151 -13.19 0.63 -5.16
N GLY A 152 -12.82 1.78 -4.60
CA GLY A 152 -11.59 1.95 -3.83
C GLY A 152 -11.56 1.07 -2.58
N GLY A 153 -12.63 1.06 -1.80
CA GLY A 153 -12.77 0.19 -0.64
C GLY A 153 -12.73 -1.29 -1.03
N PHE A 154 -13.34 -1.66 -2.13
CA PHE A 154 -13.30 -3.04 -2.64
C PHE A 154 -11.89 -3.45 -3.06
N ALA A 155 -11.13 -2.58 -3.72
CA ALA A 155 -9.72 -2.82 -4.07
C ALA A 155 -8.85 -3.00 -2.81
N LEU A 156 -9.08 -2.21 -1.75
CA LEU A 156 -8.39 -2.39 -0.46
C LEU A 156 -8.72 -3.73 0.19
N ILE A 157 -9.98 -4.16 0.17
CA ILE A 157 -10.38 -5.47 0.70
C ILE A 157 -9.67 -6.59 -0.06
N ILE A 158 -9.62 -6.53 -1.39
CA ILE A 158 -8.90 -7.51 -2.21
C ILE A 158 -7.41 -7.50 -1.85
N SER A 159 -6.79 -6.33 -1.69
CA SER A 159 -5.39 -6.19 -1.28
C SER A 159 -5.14 -6.85 0.08
N GLN A 160 -5.97 -6.55 1.08
CA GLN A 160 -5.81 -7.11 2.42
C GLN A 160 -6.02 -8.63 2.46
N ILE A 161 -7.05 -9.12 1.79
CA ILE A 161 -7.37 -10.54 1.78
C ILE A 161 -6.39 -11.31 0.87
N GLY A 162 -6.09 -10.78 -0.33
CA GLY A 162 -5.32 -11.47 -1.35
C GLY A 162 -3.81 -11.44 -1.13
N ILE A 163 -3.29 -10.40 -0.48
CA ILE A 163 -1.85 -10.17 -0.32
C ILE A 163 -1.42 -10.25 1.14
N THR A 164 -2.09 -9.50 2.02
CA THR A 164 -1.63 -9.36 3.42
C THR A 164 -1.89 -10.61 4.24
N VAL A 165 -3.05 -11.24 4.08
CA VAL A 165 -3.40 -12.45 4.84
C VAL A 165 -2.47 -13.62 4.48
N PRO A 166 -2.26 -13.96 3.19
CA PRO A 166 -1.32 -15.00 2.82
C PRO A 166 0.11 -14.67 3.22
N GLY A 167 0.54 -13.42 3.00
CA GLY A 167 1.88 -12.98 3.37
C GLY A 167 2.19 -13.22 4.84
N ASN A 168 1.30 -12.80 5.73
CA ASN A 168 1.47 -13.00 7.17
C ASN A 168 1.32 -14.48 7.60
N ALA A 169 0.44 -15.24 6.95
CA ALA A 169 0.27 -16.66 7.23
C ALA A 169 1.54 -17.46 6.93
N PHE A 170 2.26 -17.13 5.83
CA PHE A 170 3.54 -17.78 5.51
C PHE A 170 4.64 -17.47 6.50
N SER A 171 4.66 -16.27 7.04
CA SER A 171 5.67 -15.84 8.01
C SER A 171 5.40 -16.40 9.42
N GLY A 172 4.14 -16.49 9.83
CA GLY A 172 3.76 -16.94 11.18
C GLY A 172 3.55 -18.45 11.31
N GLY A 173 3.36 -19.17 10.23
CA GLY A 173 3.09 -20.61 10.23
C GLY A 173 4.37 -21.44 10.12
N LYS A 174 4.74 -22.22 11.12
CA LYS A 174 5.63 -23.35 10.91
C LYS A 174 4.97 -24.28 9.89
N PRO A 175 5.65 -24.72 8.82
CA PRO A 175 5.07 -25.63 7.84
C PRO A 175 4.96 -27.04 8.44
N HIS A 176 4.03 -27.24 9.33
CA HIS A 176 3.64 -28.59 9.75
C HIS A 176 2.93 -29.38 8.66
N PHE A 177 2.78 -28.78 7.47
CA PHE A 177 2.12 -29.40 6.32
C PHE A 177 3.07 -29.86 5.20
N LEU A 178 4.39 -29.88 5.48
CA LEU A 178 5.40 -30.42 4.56
C LEU A 178 5.98 -31.74 5.12
N VAL A 179 5.12 -32.65 5.52
CA VAL A 179 5.45 -34.07 5.62
C VAL A 179 4.55 -34.83 4.67
#